data_568f81fb0d6334e33f2a14730dfecdea
#
_entry.id   568f81fb0d6334e33f2a14730dfecdea
#
_cell.length_a   1.000
_cell.length_b   1.000
_cell.length_c   1.000
_cell.angle_alpha   90.00
_cell.angle_beta   90.00
_cell.angle_gamma   90.00
#
_symmetry.space_group_name_H-M   'P 1'
#
loop_
_entity.id
_entity.type
_entity.pdbx_description
1 polymer ?
#
loop_
_entity_poly.entity_id
_entity_poly.type
_entity_poly.pdbx_seq_one_letter_code
_entity_poly.pdbx_strand_id
1 'polypeptide(L)'
;TYTAEDKAGNVNKKTAKIAVRVNDSLDQMADTVLGRIIKKDWSDQKKATAIYNYTRGHIAYTGNSNKSSWEKEASNGLRYGRGDCFTYYCVSRALLTRAGIPNIEVTRVQGYGHHWWNMAYVNGGFYHFDTCPRKAGGRFCLLTDAQLKNYSATVGKRSHIWAYSQKPKSPEKVLSSIF
;
A
#
# COMPACT_ATOMS: atom_id res chain seq x y z
N THR A 1 5.03 -34.56 -19.48
CA THR A 1 5.74 -35.86 -19.66
C THR A 1 6.43 -35.83 -21.01
N TYR A 2 7.72 -36.08 -21.03
CA TYR A 2 8.50 -36.21 -22.26
C TYR A 2 8.75 -37.70 -22.50
N THR A 3 8.56 -38.13 -23.74
CA THR A 3 8.86 -39.50 -24.15
C THR A 3 9.97 -39.45 -25.20
N ALA A 4 11.02 -40.19 -24.97
CA ALA A 4 12.07 -40.41 -25.96
C ALA A 4 12.13 -41.90 -26.30
N GLU A 5 12.15 -42.23 -27.58
CA GLU A 5 12.29 -43.58 -28.13
C GLU A 5 13.58 -43.67 -28.91
N ASP A 6 14.36 -44.69 -28.67
CA ASP A 6 15.59 -44.93 -29.43
C ASP A 6 15.29 -45.79 -30.71
N LYS A 7 16.28 -45.96 -31.59
CA LYS A 7 16.13 -46.73 -32.80
C LYS A 7 15.87 -48.22 -32.58
N ALA A 8 16.03 -48.73 -31.38
CA ALA A 8 15.74 -50.11 -30.96
C ALA A 8 14.36 -50.26 -30.31
N GLY A 9 13.57 -49.20 -30.28
CA GLY A 9 12.20 -49.21 -29.69
C GLY A 9 12.16 -49.04 -28.18
N ASN A 10 13.28 -48.72 -27.51
CA ASN A 10 13.29 -48.52 -26.08
C ASN A 10 12.67 -47.12 -25.75
N VAL A 11 11.65 -47.10 -24.90
CA VAL A 11 10.93 -45.88 -24.52
C VAL A 11 11.36 -45.46 -23.12
N ASN A 12 11.90 -44.26 -23.01
CA ASN A 12 12.16 -43.60 -21.71
C ASN A 12 11.16 -42.49 -21.45
N LYS A 13 10.42 -42.56 -20.35
CA LYS A 13 9.45 -41.51 -19.95
C LYS A 13 10.00 -40.74 -18.75
N LYS A 14 10.16 -39.42 -18.92
CA LYS A 14 10.54 -38.52 -17.82
C LYS A 14 9.47 -37.46 -17.61
N THR A 15 8.93 -37.38 -16.42
CA THR A 15 7.91 -36.39 -16.06
C THR A 15 8.62 -35.24 -15.33
N ALA A 16 8.58 -34.06 -15.90
CA ALA A 16 8.98 -32.84 -15.20
C ALA A 16 7.73 -32.06 -14.79
N LYS A 17 7.62 -31.74 -13.51
CA LYS A 17 6.60 -30.78 -13.03
C LYS A 17 7.14 -29.39 -13.29
N ILE A 18 6.60 -28.71 -14.30
CA ILE A 18 6.88 -27.29 -14.56
C ILE A 18 5.88 -26.49 -13.72
N ALA A 19 6.35 -25.85 -12.67
CA ALA A 19 5.56 -24.84 -11.97
C ALA A 19 5.54 -23.58 -12.83
N VAL A 20 4.47 -23.39 -13.60
CA VAL A 20 4.22 -22.11 -14.26
C VAL A 20 3.81 -21.14 -13.16
N ARG A 21 4.72 -20.26 -12.74
CA ARG A 21 4.36 -19.08 -11.94
C ARG A 21 3.65 -18.13 -12.88
N VAL A 22 2.34 -18.13 -12.85
CA VAL A 22 1.56 -17.02 -13.40
C VAL A 22 1.95 -15.81 -12.57
N ASN A 23 2.55 -14.80 -13.20
CA ASN A 23 2.74 -13.51 -12.55
C ASN A 23 1.36 -12.89 -12.41
N ASP A 24 0.79 -12.99 -11.20
CA ASP A 24 -0.48 -12.32 -10.90
C ASP A 24 -0.35 -10.84 -11.23
N SER A 25 -1.35 -10.30 -11.92
CA SER A 25 -1.44 -8.86 -12.14
C SER A 25 -1.57 -8.13 -10.80
N LEU A 26 -1.27 -6.83 -10.77
CA LEU A 26 -1.46 -6.01 -9.57
C LEU A 26 -2.90 -6.12 -9.04
N ASP A 27 -3.88 -6.12 -9.95
CA ASP A 27 -5.29 -6.24 -9.61
C ASP A 27 -5.63 -7.58 -8.96
N GLN A 28 -5.10 -8.69 -9.48
CA GLN A 28 -5.31 -10.03 -8.90
C GLN A 28 -4.70 -10.14 -7.50
N MET A 29 -3.50 -9.58 -7.31
CA MET A 29 -2.87 -9.54 -5.98
C MET A 29 -3.69 -8.68 -5.00
N ALA A 30 -4.14 -7.51 -5.45
CA ALA A 30 -4.98 -6.63 -4.65
C ALA A 30 -6.33 -7.30 -4.30
N ASP A 31 -7.00 -7.95 -5.25
CA ASP A 31 -8.24 -8.70 -5.02
C ASP A 31 -8.05 -9.82 -3.99
N THR A 32 -6.95 -10.55 -4.10
CA THR A 32 -6.60 -11.63 -3.15
C THR A 32 -6.44 -11.09 -1.73
N VAL A 33 -5.78 -9.95 -1.57
CA VAL A 33 -5.62 -9.30 -0.27
C VAL A 33 -6.95 -8.78 0.25
N LEU A 34 -7.66 -7.99 -0.56
CA LEU A 34 -8.93 -7.38 -0.17
C LEU A 34 -9.99 -8.42 0.21
N GLY A 35 -10.06 -9.54 -0.52
CA GLY A 35 -10.98 -10.64 -0.19
C GLY A 35 -10.76 -11.25 1.19
N ARG A 36 -9.56 -11.07 1.78
CA ARG A 36 -9.23 -11.56 3.13
C ARG A 36 -9.46 -10.52 4.22
N ILE A 37 -9.30 -9.21 3.91
CA ILE A 37 -9.25 -8.16 4.93
C ILE A 37 -10.46 -7.26 5.00
N ILE A 38 -11.33 -7.23 3.96
CA ILE A 38 -12.54 -6.39 3.95
C ILE A 38 -13.78 -7.21 3.59
N LYS A 39 -14.95 -6.65 3.96
CA LYS A 39 -16.26 -7.15 3.51
C LYS A 39 -16.91 -6.12 2.60
N LYS A 40 -17.74 -6.59 1.65
CA LYS A 40 -18.40 -5.74 0.66
C LYS A 40 -19.31 -4.68 1.29
N ASP A 41 -20.00 -5.03 2.36
CA ASP A 41 -20.97 -4.21 3.10
C ASP A 41 -20.33 -3.23 4.11
N TRP A 42 -19.01 -3.25 4.26
CA TRP A 42 -18.34 -2.31 5.17
C TRP A 42 -18.34 -0.89 4.60
N SER A 43 -18.41 0.10 5.51
CA SER A 43 -18.17 1.51 5.15
C SER A 43 -16.75 1.70 4.62
N ASP A 44 -16.55 2.73 3.81
CA ASP A 44 -15.22 3.04 3.25
C ASP A 44 -14.20 3.37 4.35
N GLN A 45 -14.62 4.00 5.45
CA GLN A 45 -13.77 4.22 6.61
C GLN A 45 -13.28 2.88 7.20
N LYS A 46 -14.16 1.88 7.33
CA LYS A 46 -13.80 0.56 7.87
C LYS A 46 -12.88 -0.19 6.91
N LYS A 47 -13.17 -0.14 5.61
CA LYS A 47 -12.30 -0.73 4.56
C LYS A 47 -10.92 -0.09 4.58
N ALA A 48 -10.84 1.26 4.58
CA ALA A 48 -9.58 1.99 4.65
C ALA A 48 -8.78 1.62 5.90
N THR A 49 -9.44 1.52 7.06
CA THR A 49 -8.78 1.11 8.31
C THR A 49 -8.19 -0.30 8.23
N ALA A 50 -8.89 -1.25 7.61
CA ALA A 50 -8.37 -2.60 7.39
C ALA A 50 -7.17 -2.60 6.42
N ILE A 51 -7.23 -1.83 5.33
CA ILE A 51 -6.13 -1.63 4.38
C ILE A 51 -4.92 -0.99 5.09
N TYR A 52 -5.14 0.00 5.95
CA TYR A 52 -4.08 0.60 6.76
C TYR A 52 -3.34 -0.44 7.62
N ASN A 53 -4.11 -1.22 8.37
CA ASN A 53 -3.55 -2.23 9.28
C ASN A 53 -2.78 -3.30 8.50
N TYR A 54 -3.36 -3.78 7.39
CA TYR A 54 -2.68 -4.76 6.53
C TYR A 54 -1.38 -4.20 5.96
N THR A 55 -1.40 -3.06 5.28
CA THR A 55 -0.21 -2.50 4.62
C THR A 55 0.89 -2.23 5.64
N ARG A 56 0.54 -1.63 6.80
CA ARG A 56 1.49 -1.35 7.86
C ARG A 56 2.13 -2.61 8.46
N GLY A 57 1.38 -3.69 8.59
CA GLY A 57 1.86 -4.96 9.14
C GLY A 57 2.53 -5.87 8.12
N HIS A 58 2.17 -5.75 6.84
CA HIS A 58 2.69 -6.60 5.78
C HIS A 58 4.10 -6.20 5.30
N ILE A 59 4.41 -4.90 5.29
CA ILE A 59 5.66 -4.38 4.73
C ILE A 59 6.68 -4.15 5.85
N ALA A 60 7.87 -4.75 5.69
CA ALA A 60 9.05 -4.44 6.49
C ALA A 60 9.82 -3.26 5.87
N TYR A 61 10.21 -2.26 6.69
CA TYR A 61 10.97 -1.11 6.20
C TYR A 61 12.43 -1.47 5.99
N THR A 62 12.90 -1.42 4.73
CA THR A 62 14.29 -1.75 4.34
C THR A 62 15.08 -0.57 3.77
N GLY A 63 14.43 0.57 3.56
CA GLY A 63 15.05 1.77 3.01
C GLY A 63 15.23 1.80 1.50
N ASN A 64 14.78 0.77 0.77
CA ASN A 64 14.94 0.64 -0.68
C ASN A 64 13.61 0.37 -1.37
N SER A 65 13.42 0.96 -2.55
CA SER A 65 12.27 0.70 -3.43
C SER A 65 12.60 1.02 -4.88
N ASN A 66 11.81 0.48 -5.81
CA ASN A 66 11.88 0.83 -7.22
C ASN A 66 10.92 2.00 -7.52
N LYS A 67 11.46 3.18 -7.80
CA LYS A 67 10.69 4.40 -8.06
C LYS A 67 10.35 4.64 -9.52
N SER A 68 10.60 3.66 -10.40
CA SER A 68 10.33 3.78 -11.86
C SER A 68 8.83 3.76 -12.19
N SER A 69 8.02 3.05 -11.39
CA SER A 69 6.56 2.98 -11.53
C SER A 69 5.95 2.60 -10.18
N TRP A 70 4.85 3.28 -9.82
CA TRP A 70 4.11 2.96 -8.61
C TRP A 70 3.43 1.59 -8.70
N GLU A 71 2.96 1.16 -9.88
CA GLU A 71 2.31 -0.14 -10.10
C GLU A 71 3.31 -1.29 -9.88
N LYS A 72 4.52 -1.14 -10.44
CA LYS A 72 5.60 -2.13 -10.24
C LYS A 72 5.99 -2.23 -8.80
N GLU A 73 6.11 -1.09 -8.11
CA GLU A 73 6.47 -1.07 -6.71
C GLU A 73 5.34 -1.57 -5.81
N ALA A 74 4.07 -1.30 -6.13
CA ALA A 74 2.93 -1.91 -5.44
C ALA A 74 2.95 -3.44 -5.57
N SER A 75 3.21 -3.96 -6.78
CA SER A 75 3.35 -5.40 -7.03
C SER A 75 4.49 -6.01 -6.23
N ASN A 76 5.65 -5.33 -6.18
CA ASN A 76 6.79 -5.75 -5.37
C ASN A 76 6.44 -5.76 -3.87
N GLY A 77 5.81 -4.69 -3.37
CA GLY A 77 5.41 -4.57 -1.97
C GLY A 77 4.41 -5.66 -1.55
N LEU A 78 3.39 -5.93 -2.38
CA LEU A 78 2.42 -7.00 -2.13
C LEU A 78 3.07 -8.39 -2.15
N ARG A 79 4.01 -8.63 -3.05
CA ARG A 79 4.66 -9.94 -3.25
C ARG A 79 5.73 -10.23 -2.21
N TYR A 80 6.56 -9.24 -1.90
CA TYR A 80 7.76 -9.46 -1.09
C TYR A 80 7.69 -8.90 0.32
N GLY A 81 6.69 -8.07 0.63
CA GLY A 81 6.46 -7.51 1.96
C GLY A 81 7.63 -6.66 2.49
N ARG A 82 8.34 -5.94 1.64
CA ARG A 82 9.48 -5.11 2.06
C ARG A 82 9.66 -3.90 1.14
N GLY A 83 10.21 -2.82 1.68
CA GLY A 83 10.49 -1.62 0.91
C GLY A 83 10.75 -0.37 1.76
N ASP A 84 10.53 0.80 1.21
CA ASP A 84 10.61 2.08 1.91
C ASP A 84 9.25 2.82 1.89
N CYS A 85 9.23 4.10 2.26
CA CYS A 85 8.00 4.89 2.31
C CYS A 85 7.25 4.93 0.96
N PHE A 86 7.95 4.84 -0.16
CA PHE A 86 7.32 4.77 -1.48
C PHE A 86 6.57 3.44 -1.68
N THR A 87 7.11 2.32 -1.20
CA THR A 87 6.44 1.01 -1.23
C THR A 87 5.14 1.02 -0.42
N TYR A 88 5.18 1.58 0.80
CA TYR A 88 3.99 1.73 1.64
C TYR A 88 2.90 2.57 0.96
N TYR A 89 3.31 3.71 0.36
CA TYR A 89 2.42 4.55 -0.45
C TYR A 89 1.82 3.77 -1.62
N CYS A 90 2.64 3.07 -2.42
CA CYS A 90 2.19 2.35 -3.62
C CYS A 90 1.22 1.22 -3.30
N VAL A 91 1.51 0.41 -2.28
CA VAL A 91 0.60 -0.68 -1.84
C VAL A 91 -0.70 -0.10 -1.29
N SER A 92 -0.64 0.95 -0.48
CA SER A 92 -1.84 1.64 0.01
C SER A 92 -2.69 2.17 -1.15
N ARG A 93 -2.06 2.84 -2.13
CA ARG A 93 -2.73 3.34 -3.33
C ARG A 93 -3.45 2.23 -4.09
N ALA A 94 -2.75 1.12 -4.35
CA ALA A 94 -3.31 -0.01 -5.09
C ALA A 94 -4.53 -0.60 -4.37
N LEU A 95 -4.43 -0.86 -3.08
CA LEU A 95 -5.51 -1.45 -2.29
C LEU A 95 -6.70 -0.50 -2.12
N LEU A 96 -6.46 0.79 -1.85
CA LEU A 96 -7.52 1.80 -1.76
C LEU A 96 -8.27 1.92 -3.09
N THR A 97 -7.53 2.08 -4.20
CA THR A 97 -8.12 2.19 -5.55
C THR A 97 -8.94 0.95 -5.89
N ARG A 98 -8.41 -0.25 -5.63
CA ARG A 98 -9.11 -1.50 -5.92
C ARG A 98 -10.33 -1.72 -5.04
N ALA A 99 -10.33 -1.20 -3.82
CA ALA A 99 -11.48 -1.20 -2.92
C ALA A 99 -12.54 -0.14 -3.26
N GLY A 100 -12.35 0.65 -4.32
CA GLY A 100 -13.24 1.73 -4.74
C GLY A 100 -13.13 3.00 -3.89
N ILE A 101 -12.06 3.17 -3.11
CA ILE A 101 -11.82 4.36 -2.26
C ILE A 101 -10.94 5.33 -3.05
N PRO A 102 -11.46 6.51 -3.47
CA PRO A 102 -10.66 7.52 -4.15
C PRO A 102 -9.49 7.97 -3.27
N ASN A 103 -8.32 8.09 -3.86
CA ASN A 103 -7.15 8.51 -3.13
C ASN A 103 -6.18 9.31 -4.01
N ILE A 104 -5.40 10.15 -3.37
CA ILE A 104 -4.41 11.00 -4.04
C ILE A 104 -3.04 10.88 -3.37
N GLU A 105 -2.02 11.07 -4.17
CA GLU A 105 -0.63 11.13 -3.72
C GLU A 105 -0.36 12.42 -2.97
N VAL A 106 0.40 12.32 -1.88
CA VAL A 106 1.01 13.46 -1.19
C VAL A 106 2.51 13.20 -1.05
N THR A 107 3.31 14.20 -1.35
CA THR A 107 4.76 14.18 -1.18
C THR A 107 5.22 15.23 -0.20
N ARG A 108 6.25 14.90 0.55
CA ARG A 108 6.89 15.88 1.43
C ARG A 108 7.69 16.89 0.61
N VAL A 109 7.46 18.18 0.88
CA VAL A 109 8.12 19.29 0.15
C VAL A 109 9.31 19.90 0.91
N GLN A 110 9.46 19.63 2.21
CA GLN A 110 10.56 20.15 3.05
C GLN A 110 11.01 19.11 4.06
N GLY A 111 12.25 19.23 4.52
CA GLY A 111 12.82 18.32 5.51
C GLY A 111 13.78 17.30 4.88
N TYR A 112 14.24 16.33 5.67
CA TYR A 112 15.24 15.36 5.23
C TYR A 112 14.63 14.24 4.38
N GLY A 113 15.13 14.08 3.15
CA GLY A 113 14.77 13.01 2.22
C GLY A 113 13.35 13.12 1.69
N HIS A 114 13.00 12.21 0.81
CA HIS A 114 11.66 12.11 0.24
C HIS A 114 10.74 11.32 1.17
N HIS A 115 9.45 11.66 1.16
CA HIS A 115 8.41 10.87 1.80
C HIS A 115 7.13 10.95 1.00
N TRP A 116 6.46 9.81 0.82
CA TRP A 116 5.20 9.66 0.10
C TRP A 116 4.15 9.06 1.01
N TRP A 117 2.91 9.55 0.87
CA TRP A 117 1.73 8.96 1.50
C TRP A 117 0.48 9.26 0.69
N ASN A 118 -0.66 8.78 1.11
CA ASN A 118 -1.94 9.03 0.46
C ASN A 118 -2.80 10.00 1.28
N MET A 119 -3.75 10.67 0.61
CA MET A 119 -5.01 11.04 1.23
C MET A 119 -6.09 10.13 0.66
N ALA A 120 -6.94 9.58 1.52
CA ALA A 120 -8.05 8.71 1.14
C ALA A 120 -9.38 9.44 1.35
N TYR A 121 -10.30 9.31 0.39
CA TYR A 121 -11.62 9.93 0.47
C TYR A 121 -12.58 9.02 1.19
N VAL A 122 -13.01 9.44 2.37
CA VAL A 122 -14.00 8.73 3.18
C VAL A 122 -14.94 9.72 3.87
N ASN A 123 -16.19 9.35 4.08
CA ASN A 123 -17.16 10.16 4.80
C ASN A 123 -17.27 11.61 4.30
N GLY A 124 -17.17 11.82 2.98
CA GLY A 124 -17.34 13.13 2.36
C GLY A 124 -16.09 14.02 2.30
N GLY A 125 -14.89 13.48 2.63
CA GLY A 125 -13.67 14.28 2.53
C GLY A 125 -12.38 13.47 2.44
N PHE A 126 -11.29 14.15 2.08
CA PHE A 126 -9.96 13.58 2.04
C PHE A 126 -9.27 13.64 3.40
N TYR A 127 -8.75 12.52 3.88
CA TYR A 127 -8.01 12.40 5.12
C TYR A 127 -6.62 11.81 4.85
N HIS A 128 -5.61 12.24 5.58
CA HIS A 128 -4.26 11.71 5.46
C HIS A 128 -4.18 10.24 5.85
N PHE A 129 -3.47 9.49 5.04
CA PHE A 129 -3.36 8.04 5.14
C PHE A 129 -1.92 7.61 4.86
N ASP A 130 -1.10 7.52 5.92
CA ASP A 130 0.30 7.11 5.82
C ASP A 130 0.55 5.82 6.60
N THR A 131 0.71 4.73 5.89
CA THR A 131 0.97 3.42 6.48
C THR A 131 2.44 3.18 6.85
N CYS A 132 3.35 4.07 6.43
CA CYS A 132 4.77 3.93 6.73
C CYS A 132 5.05 4.19 8.22
N PRO A 133 5.72 3.26 8.93
CA PRO A 133 6.05 3.45 10.33
C PRO A 133 7.07 4.58 10.54
N ARG A 134 6.99 5.25 11.68
CA ARG A 134 7.93 6.29 12.09
C ARG A 134 8.66 5.86 13.37
N LYS A 135 9.94 6.21 13.48
CA LYS A 135 10.74 5.95 14.70
C LYS A 135 10.10 6.61 15.94
N ALA A 136 9.52 7.78 15.78
CA ALA A 136 8.81 8.50 16.84
C ALA A 136 7.42 7.91 17.17
N GLY A 137 7.04 6.81 16.51
CA GLY A 137 5.71 6.23 16.65
C GLY A 137 4.64 7.01 15.87
N GLY A 138 3.39 6.76 16.21
CA GLY A 138 2.22 7.38 15.60
C GLY A 138 1.42 6.43 14.69
N ARG A 139 0.13 6.73 14.61
CA ARG A 139 -0.82 6.07 13.71
C ARG A 139 -1.44 7.13 12.80
N PHE A 140 -1.20 7.02 11.51
CA PHE A 140 -1.60 8.04 10.52
C PHE A 140 -2.73 7.51 9.62
N CYS A 141 -3.74 6.94 10.25
CA CYS A 141 -4.91 6.39 9.58
C CYS A 141 -6.03 7.40 9.59
N LEU A 142 -6.32 8.00 8.45
CA LEU A 142 -7.41 8.94 8.26
C LEU A 142 -7.34 10.17 9.19
N LEU A 143 -6.19 10.81 9.22
CA LEU A 143 -5.98 12.02 10.02
C LEU A 143 -6.42 13.27 9.28
N THR A 144 -6.91 14.26 10.04
CA THR A 144 -7.13 15.62 9.53
C THR A 144 -5.79 16.35 9.30
N ASP A 145 -5.81 17.41 8.51
CA ASP A 145 -4.67 18.31 8.35
C ASP A 145 -4.14 18.81 9.70
N ALA A 146 -5.05 19.21 10.59
CA ALA A 146 -4.69 19.73 11.91
C ALA A 146 -3.95 18.66 12.74
N GLN A 147 -4.45 17.44 12.77
CA GLN A 147 -3.80 16.34 13.50
C GLN A 147 -2.40 16.03 12.94
N LEU A 148 -2.26 15.95 11.62
CA LEU A 148 -0.98 15.61 11.01
C LEU A 148 0.03 16.76 11.13
N LYS A 149 -0.41 18.02 11.02
CA LYS A 149 0.41 19.21 11.28
C LYS A 149 0.91 19.25 12.72
N ASN A 150 0.01 19.02 13.69
CA ASN A 150 0.39 18.97 15.09
C ASN A 150 1.42 17.89 15.39
N TYR A 151 1.20 16.66 14.89
CA TYR A 151 2.21 15.59 15.00
C TYR A 151 3.56 16.01 14.40
N SER A 152 3.54 16.56 13.20
CA SER A 152 4.74 16.95 12.47
C SER A 152 5.51 18.10 13.19
N ALA A 153 4.80 19.01 13.81
CA ALA A 153 5.37 20.12 14.55
C ALA A 153 5.96 19.72 15.91
N THR A 154 5.43 18.68 16.54
CA THR A 154 5.80 18.23 17.88
C THR A 154 6.74 17.02 17.84
N VAL A 155 6.16 15.82 17.80
CA VAL A 155 6.89 14.54 17.92
C VAL A 155 7.57 14.15 16.61
N GLY A 156 6.94 14.46 15.49
CA GLY A 156 7.32 14.00 14.15
C GLY A 156 8.52 14.70 13.54
N LYS A 157 9.07 15.73 14.15
CA LYS A 157 10.26 16.48 13.67
C LYS A 157 10.14 16.86 12.18
N ARG A 158 9.04 17.53 11.81
CA ARG A 158 8.73 17.97 10.45
C ARG A 158 8.60 16.81 9.43
N SER A 159 8.13 15.66 9.86
CA SER A 159 8.02 14.47 9.01
C SER A 159 6.98 14.59 7.89
N HIS A 160 5.93 15.39 8.10
CA HIS A 160 4.83 15.57 7.16
C HIS A 160 4.62 17.06 6.89
N ILE A 161 5.33 17.58 5.89
CA ILE A 161 5.14 18.93 5.36
C ILE A 161 4.85 18.77 3.87
N TRP A 162 3.68 19.23 3.43
CA TRP A 162 3.23 19.10 2.04
C TRP A 162 2.82 20.45 1.47
N ALA A 163 2.61 20.52 0.17
CA ALA A 163 2.10 21.71 -0.50
C ALA A 163 0.61 21.89 -0.20
N TYR A 164 0.29 22.54 0.90
CA TYR A 164 -1.07 22.68 1.45
C TYR A 164 -2.08 23.27 0.46
N SER A 165 -1.65 24.21 -0.39
CA SER A 165 -2.50 24.86 -1.40
C SER A 165 -2.77 23.99 -2.63
N GLN A 166 -2.00 22.91 -2.81
CA GLN A 166 -2.09 22.04 -3.99
C GLN A 166 -2.84 20.72 -3.69
N LYS A 167 -3.31 20.55 -2.49
CA LYS A 167 -4.05 19.35 -2.06
C LYS A 167 -5.39 19.75 -1.46
N PRO A 168 -6.41 18.88 -1.56
CA PRO A 168 -7.67 19.11 -0.87
C PRO A 168 -7.42 19.30 0.63
N LYS A 169 -8.12 20.25 1.24
CA LYS A 169 -8.15 20.38 2.70
C LYS A 169 -8.94 19.20 3.29
N SER A 170 -8.44 18.63 4.38
CA SER A 170 -9.22 17.64 5.11
C SER A 170 -10.40 18.32 5.82
N PRO A 171 -11.49 17.58 6.08
CA PRO A 171 -12.52 18.05 7.01
C PRO A 171 -11.91 18.32 8.41
N GLU A 172 -12.51 19.22 9.15
CA GLU A 172 -12.12 19.47 10.56
C GLU A 172 -12.56 18.33 11.49
N LYS A 173 -13.58 17.59 11.08
CA LYS A 173 -14.13 16.46 11.84
C LYS A 173 -13.10 15.34 11.95
N VAL A 174 -12.64 15.09 13.15
CA VAL A 174 -11.83 13.93 13.51
C VAL A 174 -12.68 12.66 13.42
N LEU A 175 -12.20 11.67 12.69
CA LEU A 175 -12.85 10.37 12.60
C LEU A 175 -12.52 9.53 13.83
N SER A 176 -13.55 8.91 14.41
CA SER A 176 -13.34 7.93 15.49
C SER A 176 -12.58 6.71 14.97
N SER A 177 -11.66 6.19 15.77
CA SER A 177 -10.97 4.95 15.44
C SER A 177 -11.98 3.81 15.33
N ILE A 178 -11.98 3.13 14.21
CA ILE A 178 -12.73 1.87 14.01
C ILE A 178 -11.69 0.74 14.13
N PHE A 179 -11.87 -0.08 15.12
CA PHE A 179 -11.03 -1.27 15.36
C PHE A 179 -11.61 -2.50 14.68
#